data_bdd0f06f714a0776d6d7443359dc4731
#
_entry.id   bdd0f06f714a0776d6d7443359dc4731
#
_cell.length_a   1.000
_cell.length_b   1.000
_cell.length_c   1.000
_cell.angle_alpha   90.00
_cell.angle_beta   90.00
_cell.angle_gamma   90.00
#
_symmetry.space_group_name_H-M   'P 1'
#
loop_
_entity.id
_entity.type
_entity.pdbx_description
1 polymer ?
#
loop_
_entity_poly.entity_id
_entity_poly.type
_entity_poly.pdbx_seq_one_letter_code
_entity_poly.pdbx_strand_id
1 'polypeptide(L)'
;SYYLLPTLADLCDAPVDPKAELDGVSLKPLLTGKEQKSLQERDLFWHKASQRPTSTGDYVSSAVRSGRYKLIDFYRQNRIELYDLQTDPGETHNLAAKKPEIVKEMMAKINAWRTSAGVKMADSKTMNHNDGKLNPGDKASDPKAAKKAIRKAEKKVVRKAAKK
;
A
#
# COMPACT_ATOMS: atom_id res chain seq x y z
N SER A 1 -0.74 18.30 -5.33
CA SER A 1 -0.10 17.25 -6.14
C SER A 1 1.42 17.34 -5.97
N TYR A 2 2.05 16.30 -5.48
CA TYR A 2 3.49 16.27 -5.16
C TYR A 2 4.38 16.44 -6.41
N TYR A 3 3.86 16.11 -7.58
CA TYR A 3 4.62 16.17 -8.85
C TYR A 3 4.55 17.53 -9.56
N LEU A 4 3.61 18.41 -9.22
CA LEU A 4 3.38 19.66 -9.94
C LEU A 4 4.56 20.62 -9.82
N LEU A 5 5.01 20.89 -8.60
CA LEU A 5 6.12 21.81 -8.36
C LEU A 5 7.40 21.38 -9.07
N PRO A 6 7.92 20.17 -8.88
CA PRO A 6 9.15 19.76 -9.57
C PRO A 6 8.98 19.70 -11.10
N THR A 7 7.77 19.40 -11.60
CA THR A 7 7.52 19.37 -13.04
C THR A 7 7.50 20.75 -13.65
N LEU A 8 6.81 21.71 -13.03
CA LEU A 8 6.76 23.09 -13.53
C LEU A 8 8.13 23.75 -13.44
N ALA A 9 8.84 23.57 -12.33
CA ALA A 9 10.19 24.08 -12.17
C ALA A 9 11.12 23.56 -13.28
N ASP A 10 11.09 22.25 -13.55
CA ASP A 10 11.90 21.61 -14.60
C ASP A 10 11.47 22.06 -16.02
N LEU A 11 10.18 22.28 -16.28
CA LEU A 11 9.70 22.78 -17.57
C LEU A 11 10.08 24.23 -17.82
N CYS A 12 10.14 25.04 -16.77
CA CYS A 12 10.48 26.47 -16.84
C CYS A 12 11.98 26.74 -16.61
N ASP A 13 12.80 25.70 -16.45
CA ASP A 13 14.21 25.81 -16.06
C ASP A 13 14.42 26.67 -14.80
N ALA A 14 13.42 26.63 -13.88
CA ALA A 14 13.44 27.38 -12.64
C ALA A 14 14.19 26.59 -11.54
N PRO A 15 15.09 27.25 -10.77
CA PRO A 15 15.80 26.58 -9.70
C PRO A 15 14.84 26.17 -8.58
N VAL A 16 14.96 24.96 -8.11
CA VAL A 16 14.34 24.49 -6.88
C VAL A 16 15.39 24.48 -5.77
N ASP A 17 15.03 24.97 -4.58
CA ASP A 17 15.93 24.97 -3.44
C ASP A 17 16.40 23.53 -3.18
N PRO A 18 17.73 23.25 -3.23
CA PRO A 18 18.27 21.92 -2.97
C PRO A 18 17.93 21.38 -1.56
N LYS A 19 17.56 22.26 -0.62
CA LYS A 19 17.14 21.91 0.73
C LYS A 19 15.64 21.59 0.82
N ALA A 20 14.88 21.84 -0.24
CA ALA A 20 13.46 21.50 -0.26
C ALA A 20 13.30 19.98 -0.33
N GLU A 21 12.79 19.39 0.73
CA GLU A 21 12.42 17.97 0.78
C GLU A 21 11.17 17.75 -0.06
N LEU A 22 11.36 17.46 -1.35
CA LEU A 22 10.25 17.21 -2.27
C LEU A 22 9.99 15.69 -2.37
N ASP A 23 8.80 15.28 -1.99
CA ASP A 23 8.35 13.88 -2.17
C ASP A 23 8.12 13.51 -3.64
N GLY A 24 7.88 14.50 -4.49
CA GLY A 24 7.63 14.34 -5.91
C GLY A 24 8.87 14.45 -6.76
N VAL A 25 8.79 13.90 -7.96
CA VAL A 25 9.80 14.06 -9.02
C VAL A 25 9.17 14.70 -10.24
N SER A 26 9.97 15.34 -11.10
CA SER A 26 9.49 15.94 -12.36
C SER A 26 8.89 14.87 -13.28
N LEU A 27 7.76 15.17 -13.87
CA LEU A 27 7.12 14.37 -14.92
C LEU A 27 7.50 14.85 -16.34
N LYS A 28 8.40 15.84 -16.49
CA LYS A 28 8.85 16.36 -17.79
C LYS A 28 9.30 15.25 -18.75
N PRO A 29 10.07 14.22 -18.32
CA PRO A 29 10.42 13.13 -19.23
C PRO A 29 9.20 12.42 -19.82
N LEU A 30 8.18 12.10 -19.00
CA LEU A 30 6.95 11.47 -19.49
C LEU A 30 6.16 12.36 -20.42
N LEU A 31 6.07 13.66 -20.10
CA LEU A 31 5.37 14.66 -20.92
C LEU A 31 6.04 14.87 -22.27
N THR A 32 7.35 14.59 -22.36
CA THR A 32 8.15 14.68 -23.60
C THR A 32 8.33 13.32 -24.29
N GLY A 33 7.56 12.29 -23.90
CA GLY A 33 7.59 10.95 -24.52
C GLY A 33 8.80 10.10 -24.14
N LYS A 34 9.54 10.48 -23.10
CA LYS A 34 10.67 9.69 -22.57
C LYS A 34 10.25 8.77 -21.47
N GLU A 35 10.83 7.58 -21.42
CA GLU A 35 10.63 6.68 -20.26
C GLU A 35 11.29 7.23 -18.99
N GLN A 36 10.64 7.01 -17.85
CA GLN A 36 11.17 7.39 -16.55
C GLN A 36 11.11 6.20 -15.58
N LYS A 37 12.17 5.39 -15.58
CA LYS A 37 12.28 4.19 -14.74
C LYS A 37 12.10 4.48 -13.25
N SER A 38 12.60 5.62 -12.77
CA SER A 38 12.48 6.03 -11.37
C SER A 38 11.02 6.15 -10.88
N LEU A 39 10.07 6.42 -11.77
CA LEU A 39 8.64 6.42 -11.42
C LEU A 39 8.04 5.02 -11.42
N GLN A 40 8.51 4.14 -12.30
CA GLN A 40 8.01 2.76 -12.40
C GLN A 40 8.49 1.89 -11.25
N GLU A 41 9.73 2.13 -10.79
CA GLU A 41 10.39 1.36 -9.72
C GLU A 41 10.09 1.92 -8.31
N ARG A 42 9.48 3.09 -8.23
CA ARG A 42 9.20 3.78 -6.97
C ARG A 42 8.04 3.12 -6.22
N ASP A 43 8.25 2.84 -4.93
CA ASP A 43 7.18 2.48 -4.03
C ASP A 43 6.35 3.73 -3.65
N LEU A 44 5.04 3.63 -3.73
CA LEU A 44 4.11 4.70 -3.33
C LEU A 44 3.32 4.24 -2.12
N PHE A 45 3.25 5.10 -1.09
CA PHE A 45 2.60 4.79 0.17
C PHE A 45 1.43 5.72 0.45
N TRP A 46 0.40 5.18 1.09
CA TRP A 46 -0.75 5.93 1.59
C TRP A 46 -1.09 5.47 3.00
N HIS A 47 -1.53 6.41 3.82
CA HIS A 47 -2.06 6.12 5.14
C HIS A 47 -3.34 6.90 5.39
N LYS A 48 -4.35 6.20 5.85
CA LYS A 48 -5.62 6.75 6.27
C LYS A 48 -5.82 6.47 7.75
N ALA A 49 -5.60 7.49 8.58
CA ALA A 49 -5.67 7.39 10.04
C ALA A 49 -7.10 7.53 10.58
N SER A 50 -8.00 8.16 9.82
CA SER A 50 -9.37 8.42 10.26
C SER A 50 -10.39 7.71 9.39
N GLN A 51 -11.43 7.19 10.02
CA GLN A 51 -12.57 6.63 9.33
C GLN A 51 -13.59 7.75 9.10
N ARG A 52 -14.15 7.81 7.89
CA ARG A 52 -15.33 8.64 7.65
C ARG A 52 -16.60 7.88 8.11
N PRO A 53 -17.64 8.57 8.60
CA PRO A 53 -18.91 7.90 8.86
C PRO A 53 -19.44 7.29 7.53
N THR A 54 -19.37 6.14 7.34
CA THR A 54 -19.91 4.88 7.16
C THR A 54 -20.60 4.29 5.97
N SER A 55 -21.16 4.98 5.03
CA SER A 55 -21.80 4.33 3.88
C SER A 55 -20.82 3.96 2.75
N THR A 56 -19.57 4.44 2.84
CA THR A 56 -18.58 4.34 1.77
C THR A 56 -17.53 3.24 1.97
N GLY A 57 -17.61 2.44 3.05
CA GLY A 57 -16.61 1.41 3.33
C GLY A 57 -15.20 1.92 3.64
N ASP A 58 -15.11 3.15 4.06
CA ASP A 58 -13.88 3.91 4.28
C ASP A 58 -13.18 3.51 5.59
N TYR A 59 -12.48 2.39 5.60
CA TYR A 59 -11.75 1.90 6.77
C TYR A 59 -10.36 2.54 6.93
N VAL A 60 -9.88 2.58 8.18
CA VAL A 60 -8.48 2.95 8.46
C VAL A 60 -7.53 1.93 7.85
N SER A 61 -6.59 2.40 7.08
CA SER A 61 -5.74 1.51 6.29
C SER A 61 -4.39 2.15 5.96
N SER A 62 -3.43 1.33 5.61
CA SER A 62 -2.24 1.75 4.88
C SER A 62 -2.13 0.95 3.61
N ALA A 63 -1.64 1.57 2.57
CA ALA A 63 -1.43 0.90 1.30
C ALA A 63 -0.03 1.16 0.76
N VAL A 64 0.49 0.23 -0.01
CA VAL A 64 1.69 0.40 -0.82
C VAL A 64 1.42 -0.09 -2.24
N ARG A 65 1.87 0.68 -3.21
CA ARG A 65 2.04 0.24 -4.59
C ARG A 65 3.52 0.05 -4.86
N SER A 66 3.90 -1.15 -5.25
CA SER A 66 5.26 -1.53 -5.62
C SER A 66 5.23 -2.22 -6.98
N GLY A 67 5.75 -1.56 -7.99
CA GLY A 67 5.64 -2.00 -9.38
C GLY A 67 4.19 -2.22 -9.80
N ARG A 68 3.85 -3.45 -10.21
CA ARG A 68 2.52 -3.84 -10.65
C ARG A 68 1.54 -4.18 -9.51
N TYR A 69 2.05 -4.42 -8.30
CA TYR A 69 1.23 -4.85 -7.19
C TYR A 69 0.83 -3.69 -6.28
N LYS A 70 -0.40 -3.75 -5.76
CA LYS A 70 -0.91 -2.88 -4.71
C LYS A 70 -1.36 -3.74 -3.54
N LEU A 71 -0.86 -3.43 -2.36
CA LEU A 71 -1.28 -4.06 -1.12
C LEU A 71 -1.98 -3.04 -0.23
N ILE A 72 -3.10 -3.43 0.37
CA ILE A 72 -3.85 -2.63 1.33
C ILE A 72 -3.93 -3.42 2.64
N ASP A 73 -3.44 -2.82 3.72
CA ASP A 73 -3.53 -3.34 5.07
C ASP A 73 -4.61 -2.58 5.84
N PHE A 74 -5.76 -3.21 6.00
CA PHE A 74 -6.84 -2.76 6.88
C PHE A 74 -6.56 -3.24 8.30
N TYR A 75 -5.63 -2.58 8.96
CA TYR A 75 -5.00 -3.07 10.18
C TYR A 75 -5.97 -3.26 11.37
N ARG A 76 -7.09 -2.52 11.43
CA ARG A 76 -8.15 -2.72 12.44
C ARG A 76 -9.02 -3.92 12.16
N GLN A 77 -9.40 -4.16 10.91
CA GLN A 77 -10.18 -5.32 10.49
C GLN A 77 -9.34 -6.57 10.37
N ASN A 78 -8.00 -6.42 10.51
CA ASN A 78 -7.07 -7.53 10.35
C ASN A 78 -7.20 -8.20 8.97
N ARG A 79 -7.50 -7.38 7.96
CA ARG A 79 -7.74 -7.76 6.57
C ARG A 79 -6.62 -7.23 5.69
N ILE A 80 -6.12 -8.07 4.81
CA ILE A 80 -5.10 -7.71 3.82
C ILE A 80 -5.66 -7.99 2.44
N GLU A 81 -5.46 -7.04 1.54
CA GLU A 81 -5.81 -7.17 0.13
C GLU A 81 -4.58 -6.94 -0.73
N LEU A 82 -4.42 -7.78 -1.75
CA LEU A 82 -3.34 -7.69 -2.73
C LEU A 82 -3.94 -7.73 -4.13
N TYR A 83 -3.58 -6.77 -4.96
CA TYR A 83 -4.06 -6.64 -6.32
C TYR A 83 -2.90 -6.53 -7.29
N ASP A 84 -3.10 -7.05 -8.51
CA ASP A 84 -2.18 -6.95 -9.63
C ASP A 84 -2.73 -5.91 -10.62
N LEU A 85 -2.32 -4.66 -10.49
CA LEU A 85 -2.86 -3.54 -11.25
C LEU A 85 -2.58 -3.62 -12.76
N GLN A 86 -1.68 -4.50 -13.20
CA GLN A 86 -1.42 -4.71 -14.62
C GLN A 86 -2.53 -5.53 -15.28
N THR A 87 -3.06 -6.53 -14.58
CA THR A 87 -4.08 -7.44 -15.09
C THR A 87 -5.48 -7.14 -14.54
N ASP A 88 -5.55 -6.47 -13.40
CA ASP A 88 -6.78 -6.12 -12.69
C ASP A 88 -6.71 -4.67 -12.18
N PRO A 89 -6.78 -3.66 -13.07
CA PRO A 89 -6.76 -2.24 -12.68
C PRO A 89 -8.00 -1.83 -11.87
N GLY A 90 -9.08 -2.62 -11.92
CA GLY A 90 -10.30 -2.41 -11.15
C GLY A 90 -10.26 -2.96 -9.73
N GLU A 91 -9.16 -3.62 -9.30
CA GLU A 91 -9.00 -4.16 -7.94
C GLU A 91 -10.14 -5.11 -7.54
N THR A 92 -10.56 -5.97 -8.46
CA THR A 92 -11.73 -6.87 -8.29
C THR A 92 -11.35 -8.24 -7.73
N HIS A 93 -10.08 -8.65 -7.86
CA HIS A 93 -9.60 -9.98 -7.51
C HIS A 93 -8.49 -9.91 -6.46
N ASN A 94 -8.85 -10.15 -5.21
CA ASN A 94 -7.87 -10.20 -4.11
C ASN A 94 -6.97 -11.43 -4.22
N LEU A 95 -5.67 -11.20 -4.40
CA LEU A 95 -4.63 -12.23 -4.54
C LEU A 95 -3.91 -12.57 -3.23
N ALA A 96 -4.25 -11.96 -2.09
CA ALA A 96 -3.51 -12.10 -0.84
C ALA A 96 -3.35 -13.58 -0.39
N ALA A 97 -4.39 -14.38 -0.54
CA ALA A 97 -4.34 -15.80 -0.20
C ALA A 97 -3.52 -16.64 -1.20
N LYS A 98 -3.46 -16.20 -2.47
CA LYS A 98 -2.76 -16.92 -3.56
C LYS A 98 -1.26 -16.59 -3.61
N LYS A 99 -0.86 -15.37 -3.19
CA LYS A 99 0.51 -14.87 -3.27
C LYS A 99 1.06 -14.41 -1.91
N PRO A 100 1.18 -15.31 -0.91
CA PRO A 100 1.58 -14.94 0.45
C PRO A 100 3.01 -14.40 0.54
N GLU A 101 3.91 -14.78 -0.38
CA GLU A 101 5.29 -14.28 -0.39
C GLU A 101 5.33 -12.80 -0.78
N ILE A 102 4.52 -12.39 -1.78
CA ILE A 102 4.41 -10.98 -2.17
C ILE A 102 3.78 -10.17 -1.05
N VAL A 103 2.74 -10.70 -0.39
CA VAL A 103 2.14 -10.06 0.77
C VAL A 103 3.18 -9.80 1.85
N LYS A 104 4.02 -10.79 2.17
CA LYS A 104 5.07 -10.65 3.18
C LYS A 104 6.08 -9.54 2.83
N GLU A 105 6.55 -9.52 1.59
CA GLU A 105 7.48 -8.50 1.11
C GLU A 105 6.86 -7.10 1.22
N MET A 106 5.66 -6.92 0.69
CA MET A 106 4.99 -5.62 0.67
C MET A 106 4.57 -5.15 2.09
N MET A 107 4.22 -6.07 2.97
CA MET A 107 3.98 -5.75 4.39
C MET A 107 5.26 -5.27 5.09
N ALA A 108 6.42 -5.85 4.78
CA ALA A 108 7.70 -5.37 5.29
C ALA A 108 7.96 -3.93 4.85
N LYS A 109 7.70 -3.58 3.57
CA LYS A 109 7.80 -2.22 3.05
C LYS A 109 6.86 -1.25 3.76
N ILE A 110 5.58 -1.61 3.96
CA ILE A 110 4.61 -0.78 4.71
C ILE A 110 5.10 -0.52 6.13
N ASN A 111 5.58 -1.55 6.83
CA ASN A 111 6.00 -1.42 8.22
C ASN A 111 7.26 -0.56 8.35
N ALA A 112 8.22 -0.72 7.45
CA ALA A 112 9.42 0.13 7.40
C ALA A 112 9.04 1.60 7.16
N TRP A 113 8.16 1.85 6.19
CA TRP A 113 7.69 3.20 5.90
C TRP A 113 6.88 3.81 7.07
N ARG A 114 5.99 3.06 7.71
CA ARG A 114 5.25 3.52 8.90
C ARG A 114 6.19 3.98 10.00
N THR A 115 7.28 3.24 10.21
CA THR A 115 8.29 3.58 11.22
C THR A 115 9.04 4.84 10.83
N SER A 116 9.53 4.94 9.60
CA SER A 116 10.31 6.10 9.14
C SER A 116 9.48 7.39 9.07
N ALA A 117 8.21 7.29 8.66
CA ALA A 117 7.29 8.42 8.57
C ALA A 117 6.61 8.79 9.91
N GLY A 118 6.90 8.07 11.00
CA GLY A 118 6.28 8.32 12.30
C GLY A 118 4.76 8.16 12.29
N VAL A 119 4.25 7.24 11.47
CA VAL A 119 2.81 7.05 11.29
C VAL A 119 2.15 6.61 12.59
N LYS A 120 1.24 7.43 13.10
CA LYS A 120 0.43 7.09 14.26
C LYS A 120 -0.71 6.17 13.83
N MET A 121 -0.65 4.93 14.26
CA MET A 121 -1.76 3.98 14.05
C MET A 121 -2.96 4.44 14.86
N ALA A 122 -4.14 4.45 14.24
CA ALA A 122 -5.37 4.83 14.93
C ALA A 122 -5.63 3.89 16.13
N ASP A 123 -5.81 4.47 17.31
CA ASP A 123 -6.01 3.73 18.55
C ASP A 123 -7.39 3.04 18.57
N SER A 124 -7.47 1.90 19.28
CA SER A 124 -8.72 1.17 19.47
C SER A 124 -9.81 1.99 20.19
N LYS A 125 -9.40 2.99 20.99
CA LYS A 125 -10.31 3.88 21.73
C LYS A 125 -11.06 4.88 20.86
N THR A 126 -10.58 5.14 19.62
CA THR A 126 -11.25 6.03 18.66
C THR A 126 -12.22 5.29 17.74
N MET A 127 -12.63 4.07 18.11
CA MET A 127 -13.54 3.26 17.31
C MET A 127 -14.94 3.86 17.30
N ASN A 128 -15.42 4.23 16.12
CA ASN A 128 -16.86 4.39 15.91
C ASN A 128 -17.54 3.02 15.87
N HIS A 129 -18.79 2.96 16.35
CA HIS A 129 -19.58 1.73 16.57
C HIS A 129 -19.72 0.79 15.35
N ASN A 130 -19.29 1.20 14.16
CA ASN A 130 -19.39 0.44 12.91
C ASN A 130 -18.08 -0.18 12.41
N ASP A 131 -16.97 -0.02 13.13
CA ASP A 131 -15.63 -0.49 12.69
C ASP A 131 -15.48 -2.01 12.52
N GLY A 132 -16.43 -2.79 13.00
CA GLY A 132 -16.39 -4.27 12.94
C GLY A 132 -17.41 -4.91 11.99
N LYS A 133 -18.28 -4.14 11.36
CA LYS A 133 -19.29 -4.69 10.44
C LYS A 133 -18.79 -4.59 9.00
N LEU A 134 -18.45 -5.72 8.41
CA LEU A 134 -18.21 -5.83 6.97
C LEU A 134 -19.49 -5.47 6.21
N ASN A 135 -19.38 -4.65 5.17
CA ASN A 135 -20.49 -4.46 4.25
C ASN A 135 -20.90 -5.79 3.61
N PRO A 136 -22.18 -6.01 3.33
CA PRO A 136 -22.66 -7.25 2.69
C PRO A 136 -21.98 -7.58 1.35
N GLY A 137 -21.34 -6.58 0.70
CA GLY A 137 -20.55 -6.75 -0.52
C GLY A 137 -19.12 -7.20 -0.31
N ASP A 138 -18.57 -7.11 0.90
CA ASP A 138 -17.17 -7.44 1.23
C ASP A 138 -16.92 -8.96 1.40
N LYS A 139 -17.77 -9.81 0.81
CA LYS A 139 -17.63 -11.28 0.88
C LYS A 139 -16.37 -11.86 0.23
N ALA A 140 -15.45 -11.03 -0.24
CA ALA A 140 -14.40 -11.48 -1.16
C ALA A 140 -13.06 -11.89 -0.54
N SER A 141 -12.87 -11.91 0.77
CA SER A 141 -11.67 -12.57 1.34
C SER A 141 -11.88 -12.93 2.81
N ASP A 142 -11.87 -14.21 3.11
CA ASP A 142 -11.81 -14.70 4.50
C ASP A 142 -10.47 -14.24 5.12
N PRO A 143 -10.47 -13.29 6.07
CA PRO A 143 -9.26 -12.82 6.71
C PRO A 143 -8.52 -13.92 7.48
N LYS A 144 -9.25 -14.98 7.87
CA LYS A 144 -8.66 -16.18 8.49
C LYS A 144 -7.88 -17.01 7.49
N ALA A 145 -8.32 -17.07 6.22
CA ALA A 145 -7.62 -17.80 5.16
C ALA A 145 -6.31 -17.12 4.77
N ALA A 146 -6.28 -15.80 4.62
CA ALA A 146 -5.07 -15.04 4.35
C ALA A 146 -4.03 -15.19 5.49
N LYS A 147 -4.44 -15.04 6.77
CA LYS A 147 -3.55 -15.27 7.91
C LYS A 147 -3.06 -16.70 8.02
N LYS A 148 -3.93 -17.69 7.76
CA LYS A 148 -3.55 -19.11 7.79
C LYS A 148 -2.52 -19.43 6.70
N ALA A 149 -2.65 -18.81 5.52
CA ALA A 149 -1.70 -18.96 4.41
C ALA A 149 -0.33 -18.34 4.76
N ILE A 150 -0.30 -17.12 5.33
CA ILE A 150 0.93 -16.46 5.78
C ILE A 150 1.64 -17.30 6.85
N ARG A 151 0.93 -17.74 7.89
CA ARG A 151 1.48 -18.59 8.95
C ARG A 151 1.99 -19.94 8.45
N LYS A 152 1.34 -20.51 7.41
CA LYS A 152 1.78 -21.74 6.77
C LYS A 152 3.06 -21.55 5.96
N ALA A 153 3.19 -20.41 5.28
CA ALA A 153 4.40 -20.02 4.56
C ALA A 153 5.59 -19.79 5.50
N GLU A 154 5.39 -19.08 6.63
CA GLU A 154 6.41 -18.87 7.66
C GLU A 154 6.92 -20.21 8.24
N LYS A 155 6.02 -21.13 8.60
CA LYS A 155 6.40 -22.46 9.10
C LYS A 155 7.18 -23.28 8.06
N LYS A 156 6.87 -23.12 6.77
CA LYS A 156 7.58 -23.81 5.70
C LYS A 156 9.01 -23.28 5.52
N VAL A 157 9.21 -21.99 5.66
CA VAL A 157 10.53 -21.34 5.60
C VAL A 157 11.40 -21.76 6.79
N VAL A 158 10.85 -21.73 8.01
CA VAL A 158 11.57 -22.17 9.23
C VAL A 158 11.97 -23.64 9.15
N ARG A 159 11.08 -24.52 8.65
CA ARG A 159 11.40 -25.94 8.45
C ARG A 159 12.47 -26.19 7.38
N LYS A 160 12.54 -25.31 6.37
CA LYS A 160 13.56 -25.41 5.31
C LYS A 160 14.94 -24.92 5.79
N ALA A 161 14.95 -23.91 6.67
CA ALA A 161 16.17 -23.40 7.30
C ALA A 161 16.76 -24.38 8.35
N ALA A 162 15.92 -25.14 9.05
CA ALA A 162 16.33 -26.12 10.05
C ALA A 162 16.82 -27.47 9.47
N LYS A 163 16.75 -27.64 8.13
CA LYS A 163 17.24 -28.85 7.43
C LYS A 163 18.53 -28.60 6.63
N LYS A 164 19.12 -27.43 6.75
CA LYS A 164 20.46 -27.10 6.26
C LYS A 164 21.44 -26.98 7.44
#